data_e6eca3e7e8bf2c528d48a53ee233dcd2
#
_entry.id   e6eca3e7e8bf2c528d48a53ee233dcd2
#
_cell.length_a   1.000
_cell.length_b   1.000
_cell.length_c   1.000
_cell.angle_alpha   90.00
_cell.angle_beta   90.00
_cell.angle_gamma   90.00
#
_symmetry.space_group_name_H-M   'P 1'
#
loop_
_entity.id
_entity.type
_entity.pdbx_description
1 polymer ?
#
loop_
_entity_poly.entity_id
_entity_poly.type
_entity_poly.pdbx_seq_one_letter_code
_entity_poly.pdbx_strand_id
1 'polypeptide(L)'
;MSSMPPITEAQSQAALQWLSRINEQPAQAEGAAFKRWLLADPVHRAAYEQAQLLWQKSAGPAQRLADEEQQALQRYLDAMARPPARGPWRHVAAMAMAACLVLAVGVAGGWHPGYWLQDLQADYSSAGQIRQVTLADQSQVTLDAGSAIAVDFAKGERRVRLLHGAAFFQVTHTGEPFLVEAAGGEVRVLGTQFEVREQGEGTQVTVRTGRVGVSPAQGTLARELTANQQVSYSAGRVGDTQVVDSDNRLAWRQGWLNYYQVPLAQVVEDLGRYYPGRILLLDGELGQRKVSGSFPVGEPLLALDSLGKVMGFSRQTVLGRLTLIQ
;
A
#
# COMPACT_ATOMS: atom_id res chain seq x y z
N MET A 1 17.06 41.95 12.80
CA MET A 1 15.96 41.02 12.37
C MET A 1 16.27 39.69 13.02
N SER A 2 15.64 39.41 14.18
CA SER A 2 15.84 38.13 14.90
C SER A 2 15.15 37.04 14.12
N SER A 3 15.92 36.06 13.62
CA SER A 3 15.39 34.87 13.01
C SER A 3 14.64 34.06 14.08
N MET A 4 13.37 33.82 13.85
CA MET A 4 12.56 32.91 14.68
C MET A 4 13.21 31.53 14.69
N PRO A 5 13.28 30.85 15.84
CA PRO A 5 13.84 29.51 15.90
C PRO A 5 12.97 28.55 15.05
N PRO A 6 13.56 27.47 14.49
CA PRO A 6 12.82 26.49 13.69
C PRO A 6 11.78 25.80 14.56
N ILE A 7 10.59 25.58 13.97
CA ILE A 7 9.48 24.88 14.62
C ILE A 7 9.88 23.42 14.83
N THR A 8 9.78 22.95 16.06
CA THR A 8 10.07 21.55 16.40
C THR A 8 8.88 20.64 16.04
N GLU A 9 9.15 19.35 15.86
CA GLU A 9 8.12 18.37 15.56
C GLU A 9 7.04 18.29 16.66
N ALA A 10 7.44 18.40 17.92
CA ALA A 10 6.51 18.45 19.06
C ALA A 10 5.57 19.66 19.00
N GLN A 11 6.07 20.84 18.60
CA GLN A 11 5.27 22.04 18.45
C GLN A 11 4.31 21.95 17.26
N SER A 12 4.74 21.34 16.15
CA SER A 12 3.87 21.07 15.00
C SER A 12 2.75 20.10 15.34
N GLN A 13 3.05 19.01 16.07
CA GLN A 13 2.05 18.05 16.51
C GLN A 13 1.02 18.68 17.48
N ALA A 14 1.48 19.50 18.41
CA ALA A 14 0.59 20.23 19.33
C ALA A 14 -0.32 21.21 18.57
N ALA A 15 0.19 21.91 17.55
CA ALA A 15 -0.59 22.81 16.70
C ALA A 15 -1.68 22.05 15.91
N LEU A 16 -1.36 20.91 15.34
CA LEU A 16 -2.32 20.05 14.63
C LEU A 16 -3.40 19.48 15.56
N GLN A 17 -3.03 19.08 16.79
CA GLN A 17 -4.01 18.62 17.79
C GLN A 17 -4.99 19.74 18.19
N TRP A 18 -4.50 20.98 18.35
CA TRP A 18 -5.37 22.12 18.61
C TRP A 18 -6.29 22.42 17.43
N LEU A 19 -5.76 22.37 16.20
CA LEU A 19 -6.55 22.58 14.99
C LEU A 19 -7.67 21.53 14.85
N SER A 20 -7.37 20.25 15.09
CA SER A 20 -8.38 19.17 15.06
C SER A 20 -9.48 19.41 16.11
N ARG A 21 -9.08 19.71 17.35
CA ARG A 21 -10.05 19.98 18.43
C ARG A 21 -10.95 21.19 18.16
N ILE A 22 -10.38 22.27 17.59
CA ILE A 22 -11.13 23.48 17.24
C ILE A 22 -12.09 23.22 16.08
N ASN A 23 -11.70 22.37 15.10
CA ASN A 23 -12.61 21.97 14.03
C ASN A 23 -13.77 21.10 14.52
N GLU A 24 -13.53 20.22 15.51
CA GLU A 24 -14.57 19.40 16.11
C GLU A 24 -15.48 20.22 17.06
N GLN A 25 -14.91 21.18 17.76
CA GLN A 25 -15.59 22.02 18.74
C GLN A 25 -15.15 23.49 18.63
N PRO A 26 -15.77 24.30 17.76
CA PRO A 26 -15.37 25.71 17.50
C PRO A 26 -15.29 26.59 18.74
N ALA A 27 -16.10 26.31 19.77
CA ALA A 27 -16.06 27.03 21.06
C ALA A 27 -14.71 26.92 21.79
N GLN A 28 -13.90 25.90 21.48
CA GLN A 28 -12.56 25.75 22.07
C GLN A 28 -11.53 26.77 21.54
N ALA A 29 -11.79 27.43 20.40
CA ALA A 29 -10.95 28.51 19.89
C ALA A 29 -10.91 29.70 20.86
N GLU A 30 -11.98 29.93 21.63
CA GLU A 30 -12.06 30.97 22.64
C GLU A 30 -11.63 30.48 24.04
N GLY A 31 -11.37 29.18 24.17
CA GLY A 31 -11.01 28.55 25.43
C GLY A 31 -9.69 29.07 26.04
N ALA A 32 -9.68 29.25 27.35
CA ALA A 32 -8.52 29.75 28.10
C ALA A 32 -7.26 28.84 27.92
N ALA A 33 -7.46 27.55 27.68
CA ALA A 33 -6.37 26.58 27.46
C ALA A 33 -5.67 26.81 26.14
N PHE A 34 -6.41 27.01 25.04
CA PHE A 34 -5.85 27.32 23.73
C PHE A 34 -5.13 28.67 23.73
N LYS A 35 -5.76 29.72 24.28
CA LYS A 35 -5.16 31.06 24.39
C LYS A 35 -3.85 31.02 25.19
N ARG A 36 -3.81 30.27 26.29
CA ARG A 36 -2.61 30.09 27.10
C ARG A 36 -1.51 29.39 26.34
N TRP A 37 -1.83 28.34 25.61
CA TRP A 37 -0.86 27.62 24.77
C TRP A 37 -0.32 28.52 23.65
N LEU A 38 -1.18 29.30 22.97
CA LEU A 38 -0.81 30.19 21.87
C LEU A 38 0.10 31.33 22.34
N LEU A 39 -0.08 31.80 23.58
CA LEU A 39 0.69 32.91 24.16
C LEU A 39 1.97 32.44 24.88
N ALA A 40 2.11 31.14 25.14
CA ALA A 40 3.24 30.58 25.89
C ALA A 40 4.58 30.68 25.14
N ASP A 41 4.54 30.65 23.80
CA ASP A 41 5.73 30.76 22.94
C ASP A 41 5.33 31.37 21.58
N PRO A 42 6.07 32.36 21.06
CA PRO A 42 5.83 32.91 19.71
C PRO A 42 5.86 31.85 18.59
N VAL A 43 6.63 30.75 18.79
CA VAL A 43 6.75 29.65 17.85
C VAL A 43 5.45 28.83 17.77
N HIS A 44 4.63 28.78 18.84
CA HIS A 44 3.33 28.11 18.83
C HIS A 44 2.35 28.78 17.88
N ARG A 45 2.37 30.11 17.79
CA ARG A 45 1.56 30.85 16.83
C ARG A 45 1.96 30.53 15.39
N ALA A 46 3.26 30.54 15.09
CA ALA A 46 3.76 30.20 13.76
C ALA A 46 3.43 28.75 13.38
N ALA A 47 3.57 27.81 14.32
CA ALA A 47 3.20 26.40 14.12
C ALA A 47 1.70 26.25 13.85
N TYR A 48 0.85 26.99 14.54
CA TYR A 48 -0.60 26.96 14.34
C TYR A 48 -1.02 27.56 13.00
N GLU A 49 -0.42 28.69 12.58
CA GLU A 49 -0.65 29.30 11.27
C GLU A 49 -0.20 28.36 10.13
N GLN A 50 0.94 27.68 10.30
CA GLN A 50 1.41 26.68 9.34
C GLN A 50 0.45 25.48 9.25
N ALA A 51 -0.05 25.01 10.38
CA ALA A 51 -1.06 23.94 10.42
C ALA A 51 -2.35 24.35 9.71
N GLN A 52 -2.82 25.60 9.87
CA GLN A 52 -4.00 26.13 9.17
C GLN A 52 -3.78 26.23 7.66
N LEU A 53 -2.61 26.68 7.20
CA LEU A 53 -2.28 26.75 5.78
C LEU A 53 -2.25 25.35 5.13
N LEU A 54 -1.69 24.38 5.83
CA LEU A 54 -1.68 22.96 5.37
C LEU A 54 -3.10 22.40 5.29
N TRP A 55 -3.93 22.66 6.29
CA TRP A 55 -5.33 22.25 6.31
C TRP A 55 -6.12 22.84 5.13
N GLN A 56 -5.95 24.12 4.85
CA GLN A 56 -6.59 24.79 3.71
C GLN A 56 -6.11 24.25 2.36
N LYS A 57 -4.81 23.92 2.22
CA LYS A 57 -4.27 23.30 1.01
C LYS A 57 -4.74 21.85 0.81
N SER A 58 -4.93 21.12 1.90
CA SER A 58 -5.46 19.74 1.84
C SER A 58 -6.98 19.70 1.65
N ALA A 59 -7.71 20.76 2.04
CA ALA A 59 -9.15 20.86 1.87
C ALA A 59 -9.57 20.94 0.38
N GLY A 60 -8.76 21.52 -0.49
CA GLY A 60 -9.06 21.63 -1.92
C GLY A 60 -9.16 20.28 -2.66
N PRO A 61 -8.17 19.39 -2.56
CA PRO A 61 -8.26 18.04 -3.10
C PRO A 61 -9.32 17.18 -2.40
N ALA A 62 -9.45 17.30 -1.08
CA ALA A 62 -10.45 16.58 -0.31
C ALA A 62 -11.88 17.04 -0.64
N GLN A 63 -12.09 18.33 -0.89
CA GLN A 63 -13.38 18.87 -1.35
C GLN A 63 -13.75 18.40 -2.76
N ARG A 64 -12.80 18.31 -3.69
CA ARG A 64 -13.08 17.77 -5.03
C ARG A 64 -13.47 16.29 -4.98
N LEU A 65 -12.78 15.50 -4.15
CA LEU A 65 -13.13 14.10 -3.92
C LEU A 65 -14.49 13.97 -3.23
N ALA A 66 -14.76 14.82 -2.22
CA ALA A 66 -16.03 14.87 -1.52
C ALA A 66 -17.17 15.35 -2.43
N ASP A 67 -16.92 16.28 -3.35
CA ASP A 67 -17.91 16.76 -4.32
C ASP A 67 -18.21 15.69 -5.39
N GLU A 68 -17.21 14.93 -5.85
CA GLU A 68 -17.40 13.79 -6.75
C GLU A 68 -18.16 12.65 -6.06
N GLU A 69 -17.80 12.33 -4.81
CA GLU A 69 -18.52 11.35 -4.00
C GLU A 69 -19.92 11.84 -3.61
N GLN A 70 -20.09 13.14 -3.31
CA GLN A 70 -21.41 13.72 -3.04
C GLN A 70 -22.30 13.71 -4.28
N GLN A 71 -21.76 13.95 -5.47
CA GLN A 71 -22.53 13.83 -6.72
C GLN A 71 -22.86 12.37 -7.04
N ALA A 72 -21.99 11.42 -6.75
CA ALA A 72 -22.28 10.00 -6.86
C ALA A 72 -23.32 9.58 -5.81
N LEU A 73 -23.20 10.04 -4.57
CA LEU A 73 -24.12 9.78 -3.48
C LEU A 73 -25.49 10.44 -3.73
N GLN A 74 -25.54 11.67 -4.24
CA GLN A 74 -26.80 12.32 -4.61
C GLN A 74 -27.53 11.60 -5.73
N ARG A 75 -26.81 11.09 -6.75
CA ARG A 75 -27.44 10.23 -7.77
C ARG A 75 -28.00 8.93 -7.18
N TYR A 76 -27.36 8.36 -6.18
CA TYR A 76 -27.88 7.21 -5.43
C TYR A 76 -29.08 7.58 -4.54
N LEU A 77 -29.02 8.73 -3.87
CA LEU A 77 -30.10 9.23 -3.02
C LEU A 77 -31.33 9.67 -3.83
N ASP A 78 -31.14 10.28 -4.99
CA ASP A 78 -32.24 10.62 -5.91
C ASP A 78 -32.90 9.37 -6.54
N ALA A 79 -32.12 8.30 -6.74
CA ALA A 79 -32.66 7.00 -7.14
C ALA A 79 -33.45 6.30 -6.01
N MET A 80 -33.14 6.60 -4.75
CA MET A 80 -33.85 6.10 -3.55
C MET A 80 -35.00 7.03 -3.08
N ALA A 81 -35.14 8.25 -3.64
CA ALA A 81 -36.13 9.26 -3.22
C ALA A 81 -37.57 9.04 -3.72
N ARG A 82 -37.95 7.81 -4.10
CA ARG A 82 -39.36 7.43 -4.16
C ARG A 82 -39.80 7.06 -2.74
N PRO A 83 -40.85 7.73 -2.18
CA PRO A 83 -41.23 7.52 -0.79
C PRO A 83 -41.80 6.10 -0.61
N PRO A 84 -41.14 5.20 0.12
CA PRO A 84 -41.78 4.00 0.60
C PRO A 84 -42.61 4.31 1.82
N ALA A 85 -43.71 3.62 1.96
CA ALA A 85 -44.63 3.66 3.11
C ALA A 85 -43.84 3.56 4.45
N ARG A 86 -44.32 4.27 5.47
CA ARG A 86 -43.76 4.38 6.81
C ARG A 86 -43.57 3.00 7.46
N GLY A 87 -42.34 2.45 7.39
CA GLY A 87 -41.92 1.19 7.99
C GLY A 87 -40.54 1.33 8.70
N PRO A 88 -40.02 0.33 9.41
CA PRO A 88 -38.83 0.38 10.26
C PRO A 88 -37.49 0.69 9.55
N TRP A 89 -37.57 1.17 8.33
CA TRP A 89 -36.45 1.43 7.40
C TRP A 89 -35.50 2.56 7.85
N ARG A 90 -35.93 3.42 8.80
CA ARG A 90 -35.05 4.50 9.33
C ARG A 90 -33.82 3.94 10.05
N HIS A 91 -33.96 2.79 10.71
CA HIS A 91 -32.83 2.12 11.36
C HIS A 91 -31.91 1.42 10.35
N VAL A 92 -32.46 0.90 9.27
CA VAL A 92 -31.69 0.28 8.17
C VAL A 92 -30.86 1.34 7.43
N ALA A 93 -31.44 2.52 7.14
CA ALA A 93 -30.71 3.63 6.50
C ALA A 93 -29.62 4.20 7.41
N ALA A 94 -29.86 4.31 8.72
CA ALA A 94 -28.85 4.73 9.69
C ALA A 94 -27.70 3.71 9.82
N MET A 95 -28.02 2.41 9.82
CA MET A 95 -27.02 1.34 9.80
C MET A 95 -26.21 1.30 8.49
N ALA A 96 -26.84 1.53 7.36
CA ALA A 96 -26.16 1.62 6.07
C ALA A 96 -25.19 2.82 6.01
N MET A 97 -25.59 3.99 6.52
CA MET A 97 -24.71 5.15 6.63
C MET A 97 -23.53 4.89 7.59
N ALA A 98 -23.77 4.27 8.74
CA ALA A 98 -22.72 3.90 9.67
C ALA A 98 -21.74 2.89 9.03
N ALA A 99 -22.24 1.90 8.28
CA ALA A 99 -21.43 0.94 7.55
C ALA A 99 -20.58 1.61 6.45
N CYS A 100 -21.16 2.55 5.69
CA CYS A 100 -20.41 3.34 4.70
C CYS A 100 -19.33 4.21 5.32
N LEU A 101 -19.58 4.78 6.50
CA LEU A 101 -18.63 5.59 7.23
C LEU A 101 -17.48 4.74 7.79
N VAL A 102 -17.77 3.56 8.32
CA VAL A 102 -16.78 2.58 8.75
C VAL A 102 -15.94 2.07 7.58
N LEU A 103 -16.57 1.80 6.43
CA LEU A 103 -15.89 1.45 5.19
C LEU A 103 -14.99 2.58 4.70
N ALA A 104 -15.47 3.82 4.66
CA ALA A 104 -14.71 4.98 4.23
C ALA A 104 -13.50 5.23 5.16
N VAL A 105 -13.68 5.14 6.47
CA VAL A 105 -12.59 5.25 7.45
C VAL A 105 -11.62 4.07 7.34
N GLY A 106 -12.11 2.86 7.09
CA GLY A 106 -11.29 1.68 6.85
C GLY A 106 -10.41 1.83 5.60
N VAL A 107 -11.00 2.25 4.47
CA VAL A 107 -10.29 2.50 3.21
C VAL A 107 -9.27 3.64 3.36
N ALA A 108 -9.65 4.73 4.03
CA ALA A 108 -8.73 5.81 4.35
C ALA A 108 -7.59 5.37 5.30
N GLY A 109 -7.83 4.37 6.13
CA GLY A 109 -6.85 3.74 7.03
C GLY A 109 -5.95 2.70 6.37
N GLY A 110 -6.05 2.51 5.03
CA GLY A 110 -5.24 1.52 4.29
C GLY A 110 -5.91 0.14 4.17
N TRP A 111 -7.14 -0.01 4.63
CA TRP A 111 -7.89 -1.24 4.45
C TRP A 111 -8.41 -1.34 3.01
N HIS A 112 -8.02 -2.39 2.31
CA HIS A 112 -8.49 -2.67 0.94
C HIS A 112 -9.62 -3.69 0.99
N PRO A 113 -10.89 -3.27 0.86
CA PRO A 113 -12.03 -4.20 0.92
C PRO A 113 -11.99 -5.29 -0.15
N GLY A 114 -11.26 -5.08 -1.25
CA GLY A 114 -11.00 -6.10 -2.27
C GLY A 114 -10.17 -7.28 -1.77
N TYR A 115 -9.22 -7.04 -0.88
CA TYR A 115 -8.37 -8.09 -0.33
C TYR A 115 -9.00 -8.84 0.84
N TRP A 116 -9.96 -8.24 1.55
CA TRP A 116 -10.61 -8.87 2.70
C TRP A 116 -11.30 -10.21 2.36
N LEU A 117 -11.99 -10.28 1.22
CA LEU A 117 -12.59 -11.54 0.76
C LEU A 117 -11.51 -12.56 0.34
N GLN A 118 -10.40 -12.11 -0.19
CA GLN A 118 -9.27 -12.94 -0.54
C GLN A 118 -8.53 -13.43 0.71
N ASP A 119 -8.35 -12.55 1.71
CA ASP A 119 -7.73 -12.91 3.00
C ASP A 119 -8.52 -13.96 3.76
N LEU A 120 -9.85 -14.01 3.61
CA LEU A 120 -10.68 -15.11 4.17
C LEU A 120 -10.39 -16.48 3.52
N GLN A 121 -9.80 -16.49 2.33
CA GLN A 121 -9.41 -17.72 1.62
C GLN A 121 -7.92 -18.02 1.78
N ALA A 122 -7.17 -17.15 2.47
CA ALA A 122 -5.74 -17.31 2.64
C ALA A 122 -5.42 -18.31 3.76
N ASP A 123 -4.55 -19.27 3.46
CA ASP A 123 -3.94 -20.12 4.47
C ASP A 123 -2.78 -19.42 5.17
N TYR A 124 -2.09 -18.55 4.44
CA TYR A 124 -0.99 -17.74 4.95
C TYR A 124 -1.06 -16.33 4.40
N SER A 125 -0.92 -15.35 5.31
CA SER A 125 -0.84 -13.93 4.97
C SER A 125 0.26 -13.22 5.75
N SER A 126 0.70 -12.07 5.23
CA SER A 126 1.68 -11.18 5.86
C SER A 126 1.11 -9.77 5.93
N ALA A 127 1.06 -9.19 7.12
CA ALA A 127 0.61 -7.82 7.34
C ALA A 127 1.82 -6.92 7.61
N GLY A 128 2.27 -6.17 6.60
CA GLY A 128 3.32 -5.15 6.77
C GLY A 128 4.72 -5.69 7.10
N GLN A 129 4.93 -7.01 7.13
CA GLN A 129 6.21 -7.64 7.44
C GLN A 129 6.49 -8.82 6.51
N ILE A 130 7.76 -9.09 6.26
CA ILE A 130 8.17 -10.29 5.55
C ILE A 130 7.90 -11.51 6.45
N ARG A 131 7.25 -12.53 5.89
CA ARG A 131 6.93 -13.76 6.61
C ARG A 131 7.41 -14.98 5.84
N GLN A 132 8.15 -15.87 6.50
CA GLN A 132 8.55 -17.15 5.94
C GLN A 132 7.63 -18.27 6.44
N VAL A 133 7.19 -19.13 5.56
CA VAL A 133 6.38 -20.31 5.85
C VAL A 133 6.97 -21.54 5.16
N THR A 134 6.84 -22.71 5.79
CA THR A 134 7.20 -23.99 5.20
C THR A 134 5.92 -24.75 4.88
N LEU A 135 5.79 -25.20 3.62
CA LEU A 135 4.64 -25.95 3.14
C LEU A 135 4.77 -27.43 3.49
N ALA A 136 3.71 -28.20 3.29
CA ALA A 136 3.66 -29.63 3.62
C ALA A 136 4.68 -30.48 2.82
N ASP A 137 5.05 -30.04 1.60
CA ASP A 137 6.08 -30.66 0.75
C ASP A 137 7.51 -30.22 1.08
N GLN A 138 7.72 -29.51 2.20
CA GLN A 138 8.99 -28.90 2.63
C GLN A 138 9.46 -27.75 1.73
N SER A 139 8.66 -27.29 0.79
CA SER A 139 8.94 -26.04 0.05
C SER A 139 8.85 -24.85 1.00
N GLN A 140 9.74 -23.89 0.83
CA GLN A 140 9.74 -22.66 1.62
C GLN A 140 9.16 -21.52 0.79
N VAL A 141 8.26 -20.76 1.40
CA VAL A 141 7.67 -19.57 0.80
C VAL A 141 7.96 -18.37 1.68
N THR A 142 8.57 -17.33 1.10
CA THR A 142 8.76 -16.04 1.76
C THR A 142 7.73 -15.08 1.19
N LEU A 143 6.78 -14.64 2.01
CA LEU A 143 5.77 -13.65 1.68
C LEU A 143 6.35 -12.24 1.90
N ASP A 144 6.18 -11.37 0.93
CA ASP A 144 6.46 -9.94 1.06
C ASP A 144 5.41 -9.27 1.97
N ALA A 145 5.65 -8.04 2.41
CA ALA A 145 4.66 -7.27 3.15
C ALA A 145 3.36 -7.10 2.36
N GLY A 146 2.22 -7.29 3.02
CA GLY A 146 0.91 -7.18 2.39
C GLY A 146 0.65 -8.27 1.34
N SER A 147 1.04 -9.52 1.61
CA SER A 147 0.85 -10.64 0.68
C SER A 147 0.03 -11.76 1.29
N ALA A 148 -0.71 -12.48 0.46
CA ALA A 148 -1.49 -13.64 0.90
C ALA A 148 -1.46 -14.76 -0.14
N ILE A 149 -1.40 -16.00 0.35
CA ILE A 149 -1.46 -17.21 -0.46
C ILE A 149 -2.49 -18.21 0.10
N ALA A 150 -3.11 -18.95 -0.81
CA ALA A 150 -3.89 -20.14 -0.49
C ALA A 150 -3.16 -21.37 -1.04
N VAL A 151 -3.17 -22.49 -0.28
CA VAL A 151 -2.44 -23.71 -0.58
C VAL A 151 -3.44 -24.84 -0.80
N ASP A 152 -3.37 -25.50 -1.95
CA ASP A 152 -4.18 -26.67 -2.26
C ASP A 152 -3.26 -27.83 -2.72
N PHE A 153 -2.95 -28.72 -1.80
CA PHE A 153 -2.16 -29.92 -2.05
C PHE A 153 -3.06 -31.18 -2.11
N ALA A 154 -4.35 -30.95 -2.40
CA ALA A 154 -5.28 -32.06 -2.61
C ALA A 154 -5.05 -32.73 -3.97
N LYS A 155 -5.45 -33.99 -4.08
CA LYS A 155 -5.47 -34.76 -5.33
C LYS A 155 -4.10 -35.00 -5.99
N GLY A 156 -2.99 -34.92 -5.22
CA GLY A 156 -1.64 -35.17 -5.74
C GLY A 156 -1.03 -34.02 -6.53
N GLU A 157 -1.66 -32.84 -6.54
CA GLU A 157 -1.09 -31.63 -7.11
C GLU A 157 -0.56 -30.72 -6.00
N ARG A 158 0.57 -30.07 -6.24
CA ARG A 158 1.18 -29.07 -5.37
C ARG A 158 0.82 -27.67 -5.89
N ARG A 159 -0.38 -27.20 -5.55
CA ARG A 159 -0.94 -25.94 -6.07
C ARG A 159 -0.94 -24.87 -4.98
N VAL A 160 -0.47 -23.69 -5.32
CA VAL A 160 -0.53 -22.47 -4.49
C VAL A 160 -1.16 -21.37 -5.32
N ARG A 161 -2.07 -20.61 -4.75
CA ARG A 161 -2.61 -19.39 -5.37
C ARG A 161 -2.05 -18.17 -4.65
N LEU A 162 -1.38 -17.29 -5.37
CA LEU A 162 -1.08 -15.95 -4.89
C LEU A 162 -2.36 -15.13 -5.00
N LEU A 163 -2.91 -14.73 -3.86
CA LEU A 163 -4.16 -13.99 -3.79
C LEU A 163 -3.93 -12.50 -4.00
N HIS A 164 -2.85 -11.97 -3.44
CA HIS A 164 -2.33 -10.62 -3.67
C HIS A 164 -0.88 -10.49 -3.18
N GLY A 165 -0.19 -9.44 -3.62
CA GLY A 165 1.15 -9.09 -3.19
C GLY A 165 2.25 -9.84 -3.91
N ALA A 166 3.26 -10.35 -3.18
CA ALA A 166 4.39 -11.07 -3.73
C ALA A 166 4.84 -12.22 -2.84
N ALA A 167 5.25 -13.30 -3.47
CA ALA A 167 5.80 -14.46 -2.79
C ALA A 167 7.03 -14.98 -3.52
N PHE A 168 8.08 -15.25 -2.77
CA PHE A 168 9.26 -15.97 -3.25
C PHE A 168 9.16 -17.42 -2.83
N PHE A 169 9.31 -18.29 -3.80
CA PHE A 169 9.20 -19.74 -3.64
C PHE A 169 10.59 -20.38 -3.76
N GLN A 170 10.94 -21.22 -2.79
CA GLN A 170 12.05 -22.14 -2.85
C GLN A 170 11.45 -23.55 -2.85
N VAL A 171 11.21 -24.06 -4.02
CA VAL A 171 10.46 -25.31 -4.22
C VAL A 171 11.37 -26.52 -4.09
N THR A 172 10.97 -27.46 -3.23
CA THR A 172 11.64 -28.75 -3.09
C THR A 172 11.41 -29.62 -4.32
N HIS A 173 12.49 -30.18 -4.87
CA HIS A 173 12.41 -31.05 -6.02
C HIS A 173 11.91 -32.45 -5.60
N THR A 174 10.68 -32.79 -5.96
CA THR A 174 10.06 -34.11 -5.67
C THR A 174 9.81 -34.95 -6.93
N GLY A 175 10.06 -34.38 -8.11
CA GLY A 175 9.67 -34.95 -9.40
C GLY A 175 8.26 -34.62 -9.85
N GLU A 176 7.39 -34.14 -8.97
CA GLU A 176 6.03 -33.70 -9.28
C GLU A 176 5.99 -32.19 -9.54
N PRO A 177 5.12 -31.71 -10.44
CA PRO A 177 4.98 -30.29 -10.69
C PRO A 177 4.49 -29.51 -9.44
N PHE A 178 5.03 -28.31 -9.25
CA PHE A 178 4.54 -27.31 -8.33
C PHE A 178 3.95 -26.16 -9.15
N LEU A 179 2.73 -25.76 -8.85
CA LEU A 179 1.95 -24.80 -9.61
C LEU A 179 1.67 -23.56 -8.75
N VAL A 180 1.95 -22.38 -9.29
CA VAL A 180 1.53 -21.11 -8.68
C VAL A 180 0.56 -20.41 -9.62
N GLU A 181 -0.65 -20.18 -9.13
CA GLU A 181 -1.67 -19.39 -9.83
C GLU A 181 -1.63 -17.94 -9.34
N ALA A 182 -1.63 -16.98 -10.26
CA ALA A 182 -1.72 -15.56 -9.97
C ALA A 182 -2.39 -14.82 -11.14
N ALA A 183 -3.32 -13.92 -10.86
CA ALA A 183 -4.04 -13.08 -11.85
C ALA A 183 -4.52 -13.86 -13.08
N GLY A 184 -5.03 -15.08 -12.89
CA GLY A 184 -5.57 -15.94 -13.95
C GLY A 184 -4.52 -16.70 -14.78
N GLY A 185 -3.22 -16.48 -14.54
CA GLY A 185 -2.13 -17.25 -15.13
C GLY A 185 -1.62 -18.36 -14.22
N GLU A 186 -0.74 -19.21 -14.77
CA GLU A 186 -0.12 -20.33 -14.07
C GLU A 186 1.40 -20.32 -14.25
N VAL A 187 2.12 -20.52 -13.17
CA VAL A 187 3.57 -20.69 -13.13
C VAL A 187 3.89 -22.12 -12.68
N ARG A 188 4.56 -22.88 -13.54
CA ARG A 188 4.86 -24.31 -13.33
C ARG A 188 6.34 -24.55 -13.14
N VAL A 189 6.69 -25.29 -12.11
CA VAL A 189 8.09 -25.63 -11.77
C VAL A 189 8.22 -27.06 -11.26
N LEU A 190 9.46 -27.56 -11.16
CA LEU A 190 9.77 -28.85 -10.55
C LEU A 190 10.61 -28.71 -9.28
N GLY A 191 11.54 -27.72 -9.25
CA GLY A 191 12.44 -27.50 -8.12
C GLY A 191 13.29 -26.28 -8.41
N THR A 192 12.78 -25.09 -8.11
CA THR A 192 13.31 -23.80 -8.55
C THR A 192 13.20 -22.77 -7.44
N GLN A 193 13.95 -21.70 -7.58
CA GLN A 193 13.81 -20.51 -6.77
C GLN A 193 13.33 -19.34 -7.65
N PHE A 194 12.16 -18.80 -7.37
CA PHE A 194 11.55 -17.76 -8.16
C PHE A 194 10.58 -16.91 -7.32
N GLU A 195 10.29 -15.73 -7.81
CA GLU A 195 9.26 -14.84 -7.26
C GLU A 195 8.08 -14.76 -8.21
N VAL A 196 6.89 -14.68 -7.65
CA VAL A 196 5.66 -14.23 -8.32
C VAL A 196 5.17 -12.99 -7.59
N ARG A 197 4.97 -11.90 -8.32
CA ARG A 197 4.56 -10.60 -7.77
C ARG A 197 3.42 -10.03 -8.59
N GLU A 198 2.32 -9.69 -7.93
CA GLU A 198 1.29 -8.84 -8.54
C GLU A 198 1.77 -7.39 -8.59
N GLN A 199 1.64 -6.77 -9.76
CA GLN A 199 2.02 -5.38 -10.00
C GLN A 199 1.01 -4.72 -10.94
N GLY A 200 0.21 -3.80 -10.38
CA GLY A 200 -0.89 -3.19 -11.12
C GLY A 200 -1.90 -4.25 -11.60
N GLU A 201 -2.21 -4.24 -12.89
CA GLU A 201 -3.14 -5.22 -13.51
C GLU A 201 -2.44 -6.51 -13.99
N GLY A 202 -1.16 -6.69 -13.68
CA GLY A 202 -0.38 -7.83 -14.16
C GLY A 202 0.38 -8.56 -13.07
N THR A 203 1.00 -9.64 -13.48
CA THR A 203 1.87 -10.46 -12.63
C THR A 203 3.27 -10.51 -13.24
N GLN A 204 4.26 -10.36 -12.40
CA GLN A 204 5.66 -10.46 -12.76
C GLN A 204 6.25 -11.73 -12.15
N VAL A 205 7.02 -12.46 -12.95
CA VAL A 205 7.74 -13.66 -12.53
C VAL A 205 9.24 -13.45 -12.72
N THR A 206 10.00 -13.59 -11.65
CA THR A 206 11.47 -13.44 -11.64
C THR A 206 12.10 -14.76 -11.22
N VAL A 207 13.00 -15.31 -12.04
CA VAL A 207 13.67 -16.58 -11.76
C VAL A 207 15.05 -16.33 -11.18
N ARG A 208 15.30 -16.91 -9.99
CA ARG A 208 16.63 -16.89 -9.37
C ARG A 208 17.46 -18.09 -9.78
N THR A 209 16.89 -19.31 -9.69
CA THR A 209 17.58 -20.55 -10.09
C THR A 209 16.59 -21.54 -10.70
N GLY A 210 17.05 -22.36 -11.64
CA GLY A 210 16.27 -23.41 -12.28
C GLY A 210 15.50 -22.93 -13.51
N ARG A 211 14.37 -23.58 -13.81
CA ARG A 211 13.50 -23.29 -14.96
C ARG A 211 12.06 -23.14 -14.51
N VAL A 212 11.37 -22.20 -15.12
CA VAL A 212 9.99 -21.83 -14.80
C VAL A 212 9.19 -21.73 -16.09
N GLY A 213 8.09 -22.46 -16.20
CA GLY A 213 7.11 -22.30 -17.28
C GLY A 213 6.02 -21.30 -16.83
N VAL A 214 5.82 -20.23 -17.61
CA VAL A 214 4.80 -19.20 -17.33
C VAL A 214 3.73 -19.26 -18.41
N SER A 215 2.50 -19.50 -18.03
CA SER A 215 1.31 -19.50 -18.90
C SER A 215 0.39 -18.34 -18.47
N PRO A 216 0.06 -17.39 -19.35
CA PRO A 216 -0.74 -16.20 -18.99
C PRO A 216 -2.21 -16.50 -18.76
N ALA A 217 -2.68 -17.68 -19.17
CA ALA A 217 -4.00 -18.24 -18.92
C ALA A 217 -3.90 -19.77 -18.92
N GLN A 218 -4.85 -20.43 -18.27
CA GLN A 218 -4.90 -21.90 -18.30
C GLN A 218 -5.00 -22.44 -19.73
N GLY A 219 -4.22 -23.47 -20.03
CA GLY A 219 -4.23 -24.12 -21.34
C GLY A 219 -3.47 -23.39 -22.45
N THR A 220 -2.81 -22.26 -22.16
CA THR A 220 -1.95 -21.57 -23.11
C THR A 220 -0.54 -22.14 -23.12
N LEU A 221 0.22 -21.90 -24.22
CA LEU A 221 1.62 -22.28 -24.29
C LEU A 221 2.45 -21.54 -23.26
N ALA A 222 3.22 -22.30 -22.48
CA ALA A 222 4.11 -21.74 -21.47
C ALA A 222 5.32 -21.04 -22.12
N ARG A 223 5.66 -19.86 -21.60
CA ARG A 223 6.97 -19.21 -21.83
C ARG A 223 7.95 -19.81 -20.82
N GLU A 224 9.03 -20.39 -21.29
CA GLU A 224 10.09 -20.89 -20.40
C GLU A 224 11.05 -19.76 -20.03
N LEU A 225 11.34 -19.66 -18.72
CA LEU A 225 12.33 -18.75 -18.15
C LEU A 225 13.43 -19.55 -17.46
N THR A 226 14.65 -19.03 -17.52
CA THR A 226 15.82 -19.54 -16.80
C THR A 226 16.32 -18.53 -15.78
N ALA A 227 17.36 -18.89 -15.01
CA ALA A 227 17.95 -18.01 -14.01
C ALA A 227 18.26 -16.61 -14.56
N ASN A 228 18.04 -15.59 -13.74
CA ASN A 228 18.20 -14.17 -14.09
C ASN A 228 17.29 -13.68 -15.22
N GLN A 229 16.18 -14.35 -15.43
CA GLN A 229 15.15 -13.90 -16.36
C GLN A 229 13.88 -13.50 -15.61
N GLN A 230 13.20 -12.53 -16.19
CA GLN A 230 11.95 -11.97 -15.69
C GLN A 230 10.98 -11.81 -16.85
N VAL A 231 9.71 -12.04 -16.61
CA VAL A 231 8.63 -11.73 -17.52
C VAL A 231 7.44 -11.17 -16.77
N SER A 232 6.68 -10.32 -17.41
CA SER A 232 5.36 -9.90 -16.91
C SER A 232 4.26 -10.45 -17.80
N TYR A 233 3.12 -10.80 -17.22
CA TYR A 233 1.92 -11.15 -17.96
C TYR A 233 0.69 -10.44 -17.40
N SER A 234 -0.26 -10.13 -18.27
CA SER A 234 -1.57 -9.57 -17.93
C SER A 234 -2.60 -9.89 -19.00
N ALA A 235 -3.87 -9.99 -18.65
CA ALA A 235 -4.98 -10.17 -19.58
C ALA A 235 -4.74 -11.29 -20.62
N GLY A 236 -4.15 -12.42 -20.21
CA GLY A 236 -3.88 -13.57 -21.07
C GLY A 236 -2.69 -13.39 -22.04
N ARG A 237 -1.88 -12.36 -21.88
CA ARG A 237 -0.70 -12.09 -22.71
C ARG A 237 0.58 -12.12 -21.88
N VAL A 238 1.63 -12.70 -22.46
CA VAL A 238 2.99 -12.67 -21.88
C VAL A 238 3.80 -11.60 -22.61
N GLY A 239 4.46 -10.75 -21.83
CA GLY A 239 5.39 -9.74 -22.34
C GLY A 239 6.73 -10.35 -22.79
N ASP A 240 7.68 -9.48 -23.09
CA ASP A 240 9.03 -9.88 -23.45
C ASP A 240 9.82 -10.33 -22.23
N THR A 241 10.63 -11.37 -22.42
CA THR A 241 11.56 -11.84 -21.39
C THR A 241 12.72 -10.84 -21.27
N GLN A 242 12.96 -10.40 -20.06
CA GLN A 242 14.04 -9.47 -19.70
C GLN A 242 15.12 -10.19 -18.90
N VAL A 243 16.38 -9.88 -19.15
CA VAL A 243 17.50 -10.30 -18.31
C VAL A 243 17.63 -9.30 -17.16
N VAL A 244 17.63 -9.80 -15.94
CA VAL A 244 17.67 -8.99 -14.72
C VAL A 244 18.71 -9.54 -13.74
N ASP A 245 19.20 -8.69 -12.86
CA ASP A 245 19.91 -9.12 -11.66
C ASP A 245 18.87 -9.60 -10.63
N SER A 246 18.65 -10.93 -10.59
CA SER A 246 17.63 -11.51 -9.71
C SER A 246 17.97 -11.35 -8.24
N ASP A 247 19.25 -11.37 -7.83
CA ASP A 247 19.63 -11.17 -6.44
C ASP A 247 19.32 -9.76 -5.97
N ASN A 248 19.55 -8.78 -6.84
CA ASN A 248 19.22 -7.38 -6.58
C ASN A 248 17.70 -7.16 -6.50
N ARG A 249 16.94 -7.75 -7.44
CA ARG A 249 15.46 -7.67 -7.45
C ARG A 249 14.83 -8.34 -6.22
N LEU A 250 15.43 -9.41 -5.74
CA LEU A 250 14.94 -10.23 -4.63
C LEU A 250 15.55 -9.85 -3.27
N ALA A 251 16.26 -8.72 -3.18
CA ALA A 251 16.90 -8.25 -1.96
C ALA A 251 15.91 -7.92 -0.83
N TRP A 252 14.63 -7.68 -1.16
CA TRP A 252 13.58 -7.46 -0.18
C TRP A 252 13.47 -8.62 0.84
N ARG A 253 13.74 -9.86 0.44
CA ARG A 253 13.78 -11.04 1.33
C ARG A 253 14.81 -10.91 2.45
N GLN A 254 15.82 -10.10 2.25
CA GLN A 254 16.87 -9.78 3.20
C GLN A 254 16.64 -8.43 3.89
N GLY A 255 15.48 -7.84 3.68
CA GLY A 255 15.10 -6.57 4.28
C GLY A 255 15.58 -5.33 3.53
N TRP A 256 15.92 -5.44 2.23
CA TRP A 256 16.40 -4.33 1.43
C TRP A 256 15.59 -4.15 0.15
N LEU A 257 15.27 -2.91 -0.20
CA LEU A 257 14.72 -2.52 -1.49
C LEU A 257 15.80 -1.81 -2.29
N ASN A 258 16.14 -2.36 -3.45
CA ASN A 258 17.17 -1.84 -4.32
C ASN A 258 16.54 -1.25 -5.58
N TYR A 259 16.86 0.01 -5.86
CA TYR A 259 16.33 0.73 -7.02
C TYR A 259 17.45 1.25 -7.91
N TYR A 260 17.20 1.22 -9.21
CA TYR A 260 18.03 1.86 -10.21
C TYR A 260 17.14 2.60 -11.20
N GLN A 261 17.21 3.93 -11.19
CA GLN A 261 16.43 4.81 -12.06
C GLN A 261 14.91 4.56 -12.02
N VAL A 262 14.37 4.26 -10.83
CA VAL A 262 12.95 3.99 -10.61
C VAL A 262 12.23 5.29 -10.22
N PRO A 263 10.99 5.55 -10.69
CA PRO A 263 10.22 6.72 -10.26
C PRO A 263 10.00 6.74 -8.74
N LEU A 264 10.10 7.93 -8.12
CA LEU A 264 9.87 8.09 -6.69
C LEU A 264 8.48 7.59 -6.25
N ALA A 265 7.46 7.79 -7.08
CA ALA A 265 6.11 7.29 -6.81
C ALA A 265 6.09 5.78 -6.53
N GLN A 266 6.83 4.99 -7.32
CA GLN A 266 6.94 3.56 -7.10
C GLN A 266 7.74 3.22 -5.85
N VAL A 267 8.82 3.96 -5.56
CA VAL A 267 9.60 3.77 -4.33
C VAL A 267 8.74 4.04 -3.08
N VAL A 268 7.91 5.09 -3.13
CA VAL A 268 6.97 5.44 -2.07
C VAL A 268 5.90 4.36 -1.89
N GLU A 269 5.37 3.83 -2.98
CA GLU A 269 4.40 2.72 -2.97
C GLU A 269 5.00 1.46 -2.35
N ASP A 270 6.21 1.08 -2.76
CA ASP A 270 6.92 -0.10 -2.25
C ASP A 270 7.24 0.03 -0.75
N LEU A 271 7.79 1.18 -0.31
CA LEU A 271 8.03 1.46 1.10
C LEU A 271 6.74 1.48 1.92
N GLY A 272 5.65 1.95 1.30
CA GLY A 272 4.32 2.01 1.91
C GLY A 272 3.78 0.64 2.35
N ARG A 273 4.19 -0.45 1.68
CA ARG A 273 3.79 -1.82 2.08
C ARG A 273 4.32 -2.24 3.44
N TYR A 274 5.46 -1.69 3.85
CA TYR A 274 6.11 -1.97 5.14
C TYR A 274 5.74 -0.95 6.22
N TYR A 275 4.95 0.07 5.89
CA TYR A 275 4.52 1.07 6.83
C TYR A 275 3.12 0.72 7.39
N PRO A 276 2.91 0.74 8.72
CA PRO A 276 1.61 0.40 9.32
C PRO A 276 0.52 1.46 9.10
N GLY A 277 0.79 2.48 8.29
CA GLY A 277 -0.11 3.56 7.92
C GLY A 277 -0.20 3.72 6.42
N ARG A 278 -0.48 4.92 5.96
CA ARG A 278 -0.56 5.27 4.55
C ARG A 278 0.43 6.38 4.22
N ILE A 279 1.12 6.25 3.09
CA ILE A 279 2.01 7.28 2.56
C ILE A 279 1.36 7.81 1.28
N LEU A 280 1.18 9.12 1.21
CA LEU A 280 0.63 9.81 0.05
C LEU A 280 1.66 10.77 -0.52
N LEU A 281 1.93 10.64 -1.80
CA LEU A 281 2.72 11.58 -2.56
C LEU A 281 1.77 12.56 -3.26
N LEU A 282 1.81 13.83 -2.86
CA LEU A 282 0.88 14.86 -3.35
C LEU A 282 1.34 15.51 -4.65
N ASP A 283 2.66 15.53 -4.87
CA ASP A 283 3.27 16.15 -6.06
C ASP A 283 3.57 15.08 -7.12
N GLY A 284 2.81 15.14 -8.22
CA GLY A 284 2.97 14.21 -9.35
C GLY A 284 4.28 14.40 -10.10
N GLU A 285 4.83 15.61 -10.19
CA GLU A 285 6.12 15.87 -10.85
C GLU A 285 7.28 15.30 -10.03
N LEU A 286 7.23 15.49 -8.71
CA LEU A 286 8.16 14.85 -7.78
C LEU A 286 8.11 13.32 -7.93
N GLY A 287 6.92 12.75 -8.09
CA GLY A 287 6.72 11.32 -8.28
C GLY A 287 7.43 10.72 -9.49
N GLN A 288 7.64 11.50 -10.54
CA GLN A 288 8.33 11.05 -11.77
C GLN A 288 9.85 11.11 -11.67
N ARG A 289 10.39 11.79 -10.64
CA ARG A 289 11.84 11.89 -10.45
C ARG A 289 12.44 10.53 -10.15
N LYS A 290 13.58 10.25 -10.78
CA LYS A 290 14.25 8.95 -10.69
C LYS A 290 15.07 8.80 -9.41
N VAL A 291 14.90 7.67 -8.76
CA VAL A 291 15.62 7.26 -7.55
C VAL A 291 16.54 6.10 -7.87
N SER A 292 17.76 6.14 -7.34
CA SER A 292 18.69 5.01 -7.28
C SER A 292 19.25 4.91 -5.87
N GLY A 293 19.26 3.71 -5.31
CA GLY A 293 19.74 3.47 -3.95
C GLY A 293 19.20 2.19 -3.34
N SER A 294 19.69 1.86 -2.15
CA SER A 294 19.24 0.71 -1.34
C SER A 294 18.61 1.24 -0.06
N PHE A 295 17.43 0.74 0.27
CA PHE A 295 16.63 1.22 1.41
C PHE A 295 16.20 0.04 2.28
N PRO A 296 16.39 0.11 3.62
CA PRO A 296 15.93 -0.93 4.52
C PRO A 296 14.39 -0.90 4.64
N VAL A 297 13.75 -2.05 4.55
CA VAL A 297 12.29 -2.17 4.69
C VAL A 297 11.81 -1.97 6.12
N GLY A 298 12.67 -2.22 7.12
CA GLY A 298 12.31 -2.10 8.54
C GLY A 298 12.10 -0.65 9.01
N GLU A 299 12.60 0.33 8.26
CA GLU A 299 12.55 1.75 8.62
C GLU A 299 12.09 2.63 7.44
N PRO A 300 10.87 2.41 6.92
CA PRO A 300 10.41 3.07 5.69
C PRO A 300 10.37 4.60 5.82
N LEU A 301 10.07 5.13 6.99
CA LEU A 301 10.05 6.59 7.20
C LEU A 301 11.46 7.19 7.20
N LEU A 302 12.47 6.51 7.74
CA LEU A 302 13.87 6.97 7.68
C LEU A 302 14.39 6.92 6.23
N ALA A 303 14.00 5.92 5.46
CA ALA A 303 14.30 5.86 4.03
C ALA A 303 13.73 7.09 3.29
N LEU A 304 12.47 7.46 3.59
CA LEU A 304 11.84 8.66 3.03
C LEU A 304 12.51 9.96 3.49
N ASP A 305 12.94 10.07 4.75
CA ASP A 305 13.69 11.23 5.24
C ASP A 305 15.02 11.41 4.51
N SER A 306 15.71 10.29 4.25
CA SER A 306 16.95 10.30 3.50
C SER A 306 16.76 10.73 2.06
N LEU A 307 15.69 10.24 1.42
CA LEU A 307 15.29 10.65 0.07
C LEU A 307 14.87 12.13 0.05
N GLY A 308 14.13 12.60 1.04
CA GLY A 308 13.69 13.98 1.15
C GLY A 308 14.86 14.97 1.21
N LYS A 309 15.92 14.64 1.96
CA LYS A 309 17.15 15.45 2.02
C LYS A 309 17.84 15.57 0.66
N VAL A 310 17.86 14.50 -0.14
CA VAL A 310 18.53 14.49 -1.44
C VAL A 310 17.66 15.11 -2.53
N MET A 311 16.36 14.86 -2.50
CA MET A 311 15.42 15.26 -3.56
C MET A 311 14.71 16.57 -3.28
N GLY A 312 14.87 17.14 -2.08
CA GLY A 312 14.31 18.45 -1.73
C GLY A 312 12.81 18.42 -1.40
N PHE A 313 12.31 17.30 -0.85
CA PHE A 313 10.94 17.20 -0.36
C PHE A 313 10.90 17.03 1.17
N SER A 314 9.77 17.34 1.77
CA SER A 314 9.50 17.08 3.17
C SER A 314 8.36 16.09 3.35
N ARG A 315 8.37 15.36 4.47
CA ARG A 315 7.23 14.55 4.87
C ARG A 315 6.59 15.07 6.14
N GLN A 316 5.30 14.90 6.24
CA GLN A 316 4.55 15.22 7.44
C GLN A 316 3.62 14.05 7.80
N THR A 317 3.74 13.55 9.04
CA THR A 317 2.91 12.45 9.52
C THR A 317 1.75 13.01 10.36
N VAL A 318 0.54 12.70 9.97
CA VAL A 318 -0.71 13.11 10.62
C VAL A 318 -1.30 11.92 11.33
N LEU A 319 -1.72 12.12 12.60
CA LEU A 319 -2.34 11.09 13.47
C LEU A 319 -1.50 9.80 13.61
N GLY A 320 -0.18 9.88 13.39
CA GLY A 320 0.74 8.75 13.49
C GLY A 320 0.59 7.66 12.43
N ARG A 321 -0.33 7.82 11.45
CA ARG A 321 -0.64 6.81 10.43
C ARG A 321 -0.68 7.31 9.01
N LEU A 322 -0.97 8.59 8.78
CA LEU A 322 -0.99 9.18 7.45
C LEU A 322 0.26 10.03 7.25
N THR A 323 1.12 9.65 6.32
CA THR A 323 2.32 10.41 5.96
C THR A 323 2.11 11.06 4.60
N LEU A 324 2.24 12.38 4.55
CA LEU A 324 2.15 13.18 3.33
C LEU A 324 3.57 13.57 2.89
N ILE A 325 3.84 13.45 1.59
CA ILE A 325 5.08 13.89 0.94
C ILE A 325 4.74 15.08 0.04
N GLN A 326 5.46 16.19 0.26
CA GLN A 326 5.27 17.45 -0.45
C GLN A 326 6.58 18.19 -0.71
#